data_292597b5400f022373f5f134bb98023e
#
_entry.id   292597b5400f022373f5f134bb98023e
#
_cell.length_a   1.000
_cell.length_b   1.000
_cell.length_c   1.000
_cell.angle_alpha   90.00
_cell.angle_beta   90.00
_cell.angle_gamma   90.00
#
_symmetry.space_group_name_H-M   'P 1'
#
loop_
_entity.id
_entity.type
_entity.pdbx_description
1 polymer ?
#
loop_
_entity_poly.entity_id
_entity_poly.type
_entity_poly.pdbx_seq_one_letter_code
_entity_poly.pdbx_strand_id
1 'polypeptide(L)'
;MVSGKEFRSSLRKPLPGAPRHKTCRIVPAFTIQALQKGTCVVPPPRCNALKEQPPRPTNFRTNYKRGDFPIALEANGKRISWKADINKLDYHHYLPMFFEGLCETENPYKAFAQQGIHDMLTYGGPKIFPCIPQLIIPIKNALNTKNKQVMCSTLRVLQHLVKSGDMVGEALVPYYRQILPVLNLFKEKNVNCGDGIDYSQMRGENLADIINDTLETLERYGGEDAFINIKYLIPTYESCMMN
;
A
#
# COMPACT_ATOMS: atom_id res chain seq x y z
N MET A 1 18.86 57.17 -5.62
CA MET A 1 20.22 57.13 -6.19
C MET A 1 21.06 56.14 -5.38
N VAL A 2 21.15 54.88 -5.84
CA VAL A 2 22.23 53.98 -5.41
C VAL A 2 22.56 53.11 -6.62
N SER A 3 23.81 53.20 -7.02
CA SER A 3 24.46 52.67 -8.23
C SER A 3 24.51 51.14 -8.26
N GLY A 4 24.08 50.56 -9.35
CA GLY A 4 24.31 49.18 -9.70
C GLY A 4 25.75 48.92 -10.09
N LYS A 5 26.44 48.01 -9.37
CA LYS A 5 27.72 47.47 -9.82
C LYS A 5 27.49 46.25 -10.65
N GLU A 6 27.74 46.40 -11.94
CA GLU A 6 27.85 45.27 -12.87
C GLU A 6 29.04 44.38 -12.54
N PHE A 7 28.76 43.12 -12.21
CA PHE A 7 29.78 42.09 -12.11
C PHE A 7 30.09 41.56 -13.53
N ARG A 8 31.14 42.13 -14.16
CA ARG A 8 31.73 41.53 -15.36
C ARG A 8 32.47 40.24 -14.97
N SER A 9 31.90 39.10 -15.29
CA SER A 9 32.63 37.82 -15.27
C SER A 9 33.70 37.85 -16.36
N SER A 10 34.96 37.90 -15.96
CA SER A 10 36.11 37.80 -16.87
C SER A 10 36.15 36.33 -17.38
N LEU A 11 35.77 36.15 -18.63
CA LEU A 11 35.99 34.92 -19.38
C LEU A 11 37.51 34.71 -19.54
N ARG A 12 38.11 33.87 -18.71
CA ARG A 12 39.48 33.36 -18.89
C ARG A 12 39.51 32.56 -20.21
N LYS A 13 40.28 33.02 -21.18
CA LYS A 13 40.58 32.24 -22.39
C LYS A 13 41.27 30.95 -21.98
N PRO A 14 40.86 29.77 -22.47
CA PRO A 14 41.51 28.52 -22.15
C PRO A 14 42.93 28.52 -22.73
N LEU A 15 43.90 28.03 -21.91
CA LEU A 15 45.30 27.84 -22.32
C LEU A 15 45.38 26.87 -23.50
N PRO A 16 46.26 27.12 -24.50
CA PRO A 16 46.50 26.20 -25.60
C PRO A 16 47.16 24.92 -25.05
N GLY A 17 46.46 23.80 -25.11
CA GLY A 17 46.98 22.48 -24.66
C GLY A 17 46.09 21.73 -23.67
N ALA A 18 44.98 22.33 -23.15
CA ALA A 18 44.03 21.59 -22.34
C ALA A 18 43.32 20.49 -23.16
N PRO A 19 43.20 19.25 -22.67
CA PRO A 19 42.49 18.21 -23.38
C PRO A 19 41.06 18.67 -23.61
N ARG A 20 40.67 18.78 -24.89
CA ARG A 20 39.26 19.11 -25.26
C ARG A 20 38.40 17.99 -24.73
N HIS A 21 37.70 18.20 -23.62
CA HIS A 21 36.61 17.33 -23.17
C HIS A 21 35.66 17.18 -24.37
N LYS A 22 35.64 15.98 -24.97
CA LYS A 22 34.67 15.66 -26.00
C LYS A 22 33.29 15.84 -25.35
N THR A 23 32.59 16.90 -25.71
CA THR A 23 31.22 17.14 -25.28
C THR A 23 30.36 16.02 -25.80
N CYS A 24 30.05 15.06 -24.96
CA CYS A 24 29.18 13.96 -25.30
C CYS A 24 27.75 14.51 -25.46
N ARG A 25 27.13 14.26 -26.59
CA ARG A 25 25.73 14.67 -26.84
C ARG A 25 24.81 13.74 -26.08
N ILE A 26 24.01 14.28 -25.16
CA ILE A 26 23.03 13.51 -24.39
C ILE A 26 21.79 13.30 -25.26
N VAL A 27 21.39 12.05 -25.45
CA VAL A 27 20.23 11.64 -26.24
C VAL A 27 19.33 10.69 -25.47
N PRO A 28 18.00 10.68 -25.75
CA PRO A 28 17.08 9.72 -25.14
C PRO A 28 17.44 8.26 -25.51
N ALA A 29 17.15 7.34 -24.60
CA ALA A 29 17.25 5.90 -24.89
C ALA A 29 16.27 5.50 -26.01
N PHE A 30 16.58 4.43 -26.73
CA PHE A 30 15.77 3.87 -27.83
C PHE A 30 15.57 4.80 -29.05
N THR A 31 16.45 5.79 -29.22
CA THR A 31 16.50 6.59 -30.46
C THR A 31 17.62 6.14 -31.38
N ILE A 32 17.49 6.32 -32.69
CA ILE A 32 18.54 6.02 -33.67
C ILE A 32 19.84 6.77 -33.32
N GLN A 33 19.72 7.96 -32.73
CA GLN A 33 20.84 8.78 -32.31
C GLN A 33 21.68 8.15 -31.18
N ALA A 34 21.07 7.23 -30.37
CA ALA A 34 21.78 6.54 -29.30
C ALA A 34 22.93 5.64 -29.79
N LEU A 35 22.89 5.22 -31.06
CA LEU A 35 23.91 4.39 -31.71
C LEU A 35 25.05 5.21 -32.34
N GLN A 36 24.97 6.54 -32.35
CA GLN A 36 26.00 7.39 -32.96
C GLN A 36 27.20 7.59 -32.05
N LYS A 37 28.40 7.71 -32.64
CA LYS A 37 29.64 7.98 -31.89
C LYS A 37 29.56 9.35 -31.19
N GLY A 38 30.01 9.39 -29.93
CA GLY A 38 30.04 10.63 -29.15
C GLY A 38 28.71 11.00 -28.49
N THR A 39 27.75 10.06 -28.44
CA THR A 39 26.49 10.22 -27.71
C THR A 39 26.51 9.45 -26.39
N CYS A 40 25.88 10.05 -25.38
CA CYS A 40 25.58 9.40 -24.10
C CYS A 40 24.07 9.24 -23.98
N VAL A 41 23.63 8.04 -23.66
CA VAL A 41 22.20 7.79 -23.46
C VAL A 41 21.79 8.32 -22.09
N VAL A 42 20.65 9.02 -22.03
CA VAL A 42 20.08 9.43 -20.74
C VAL A 42 19.76 8.18 -19.94
N PRO A 43 20.26 8.05 -18.71
CA PRO A 43 19.87 6.92 -17.86
C PRO A 43 18.36 6.94 -17.63
N PRO A 44 17.72 5.78 -17.47
CA PRO A 44 16.28 5.73 -17.21
C PRO A 44 15.96 6.56 -15.96
N PRO A 45 14.81 7.26 -15.95
CA PRO A 45 14.41 8.06 -14.81
C PRO A 45 14.34 7.15 -13.58
N ARG A 46 14.86 7.62 -12.44
CA ARG A 46 14.76 6.88 -11.18
C ARG A 46 13.30 6.71 -10.82
N CYS A 47 12.81 5.49 -10.89
CA CYS A 47 11.45 5.17 -10.51
C CYS A 47 11.34 5.18 -8.98
N ASN A 48 10.50 6.06 -8.42
CA ASN A 48 10.19 6.10 -6.99
C ASN A 48 9.01 5.15 -6.63
N ALA A 49 8.77 4.12 -7.45
CA ALA A 49 7.63 3.22 -7.29
C ALA A 49 7.55 2.56 -5.91
N LEU A 50 8.68 2.34 -5.26
CA LEU A 50 8.77 1.67 -3.95
C LEU A 50 8.92 2.65 -2.78
N LYS A 51 9.02 3.94 -3.07
CA LYS A 51 9.17 4.94 -2.01
C LYS A 51 7.86 5.04 -1.22
N GLU A 52 7.99 5.02 0.10
CA GLU A 52 6.87 5.29 0.99
C GLU A 52 6.26 6.65 0.70
N GLN A 53 4.95 6.70 0.74
CA GLN A 53 4.18 7.92 0.54
C GLN A 53 3.50 8.30 1.85
N PRO A 54 3.40 9.59 2.15
CA PRO A 54 2.63 10.03 3.31
C PRO A 54 1.18 9.55 3.16
N PRO A 55 0.53 9.14 4.25
CA PRO A 55 -0.87 8.76 4.20
C PRO A 55 -1.72 9.95 3.76
N ARG A 56 -2.78 9.67 3.01
CA ARG A 56 -3.77 10.70 2.70
C ARG A 56 -4.43 11.18 3.99
N PRO A 57 -4.81 12.45 4.08
CA PRO A 57 -5.54 12.94 5.24
C PRO A 57 -6.84 12.14 5.42
N THR A 58 -7.05 11.61 6.60
CA THR A 58 -8.23 10.85 6.98
C THR A 58 -8.97 11.55 8.10
N ASN A 59 -10.28 11.32 8.18
CA ASN A 59 -11.10 11.88 9.26
C ASN A 59 -11.01 11.05 10.56
N PHE A 60 -10.32 9.92 10.56
CA PHE A 60 -10.26 9.00 11.70
C PHE A 60 -9.88 9.71 13.01
N ARG A 61 -8.77 10.45 13.02
CA ARG A 61 -8.33 11.18 14.22
C ARG A 61 -9.31 12.27 14.66
N THR A 62 -9.92 12.94 13.68
CA THR A 62 -10.91 13.99 13.95
C THR A 62 -12.14 13.41 14.61
N ASN A 63 -12.68 12.33 14.05
CA ASN A 63 -13.84 11.62 14.57
C ASN A 63 -13.54 11.00 15.96
N TYR A 64 -12.33 10.46 16.15
CA TYR A 64 -11.91 9.97 17.45
C TYR A 64 -11.86 11.08 18.51
N LYS A 65 -11.28 12.24 18.19
CA LYS A 65 -11.18 13.38 19.12
C LYS A 65 -12.55 14.00 19.45
N ARG A 66 -13.50 13.94 18.51
CA ARG A 66 -14.90 14.38 18.73
C ARG A 66 -15.68 13.41 19.59
N GLY A 67 -15.23 12.15 19.70
CA GLY A 67 -15.96 11.11 20.41
C GLY A 67 -17.09 10.48 19.59
N ASP A 68 -17.01 10.57 18.25
CA ASP A 68 -18.03 10.02 17.34
C ASP A 68 -18.04 8.48 17.33
N PHE A 69 -16.95 7.85 17.80
CA PHE A 69 -16.88 6.41 17.94
C PHE A 69 -17.57 5.93 19.23
N PRO A 70 -18.40 4.88 19.18
CA PRO A 70 -19.05 4.30 20.34
C PRO A 70 -18.10 3.40 21.16
N ILE A 71 -16.91 3.91 21.43
CA ILE A 71 -15.84 3.18 22.14
C ILE A 71 -15.39 3.94 23.38
N ALA A 72 -14.90 3.20 24.37
CA ALA A 72 -14.19 3.73 25.52
C ALA A 72 -12.84 3.03 25.62
N LEU A 73 -11.91 3.68 26.32
CA LEU A 73 -10.63 3.06 26.66
C LEU A 73 -10.79 2.26 27.94
N GLU A 74 -10.30 1.02 27.94
CA GLU A 74 -10.11 0.29 29.18
C GLU A 74 -9.08 0.98 30.09
N ALA A 75 -9.15 0.68 31.38
CA ALA A 75 -8.26 1.28 32.40
C ALA A 75 -6.75 1.16 32.07
N ASN A 76 -6.36 0.17 31.30
CA ASN A 76 -4.98 -0.04 30.84
C ASN A 76 -4.60 0.77 29.60
N GLY A 77 -5.51 1.51 28.96
CA GLY A 77 -5.29 2.30 27.77
C GLY A 77 -4.86 1.55 26.52
N LYS A 78 -4.84 0.21 26.57
CA LYS A 78 -4.35 -0.64 25.47
C LYS A 78 -5.47 -1.28 24.62
N ARG A 79 -6.67 -1.39 25.17
CA ARG A 79 -7.81 -1.99 24.48
C ARG A 79 -8.98 -1.05 24.47
N ILE A 80 -9.82 -1.22 23.47
CA ILE A 80 -11.11 -0.54 23.40
C ILE A 80 -12.18 -1.41 24.05
N SER A 81 -13.10 -0.79 24.75
CA SER A 81 -14.37 -1.38 25.15
C SER A 81 -15.49 -0.67 24.39
N TRP A 82 -16.45 -1.44 23.92
CA TRP A 82 -17.60 -0.90 23.19
C TRP A 82 -18.65 -0.37 24.18
N LYS A 83 -19.11 0.87 23.95
CA LYS A 83 -20.19 1.49 24.73
C LYS A 83 -21.56 0.99 24.31
N ALA A 84 -21.67 0.44 23.12
CA ALA A 84 -22.89 -0.10 22.55
C ALA A 84 -22.67 -1.53 22.06
N ASP A 85 -23.74 -2.28 21.91
CA ASP A 85 -23.71 -3.62 21.35
C ASP A 85 -23.25 -3.54 19.87
N ILE A 86 -22.16 -4.22 19.54
CA ILE A 86 -21.55 -4.22 18.20
C ILE A 86 -22.57 -4.66 17.15
N ASN A 87 -23.42 -5.64 17.52
CA ASN A 87 -24.46 -6.15 16.62
C ASN A 87 -25.54 -5.10 16.26
N LYS A 88 -25.71 -4.07 17.08
CA LYS A 88 -26.72 -3.01 16.86
C LYS A 88 -26.18 -1.77 16.17
N LEU A 89 -24.85 -1.71 15.96
CA LEU A 89 -24.23 -0.58 15.31
C LEU A 89 -24.64 -0.46 13.83
N ASP A 90 -24.59 0.76 13.33
CA ASP A 90 -24.70 1.06 11.90
C ASP A 90 -23.37 0.77 11.20
N TYR A 91 -23.29 -0.38 10.53
CA TYR A 91 -22.08 -0.81 9.82
C TYR A 91 -21.75 0.09 8.63
N HIS A 92 -22.75 0.65 7.95
CA HIS A 92 -22.51 1.57 6.84
C HIS A 92 -21.78 2.85 7.26
N HIS A 93 -22.00 3.27 8.50
CA HIS A 93 -21.36 4.46 9.04
C HIS A 93 -20.04 4.15 9.71
N TYR A 94 -20.01 3.21 10.65
CA TYR A 94 -18.85 2.99 11.50
C TYR A 94 -17.75 2.18 10.83
N LEU A 95 -18.07 1.16 10.04
CA LEU A 95 -17.05 0.29 9.44
C LEU A 95 -16.11 1.05 8.50
N PRO A 96 -16.58 1.89 7.55
CA PRO A 96 -15.68 2.71 6.72
C PRO A 96 -14.82 3.68 7.53
N MET A 97 -15.38 4.27 8.61
CA MET A 97 -14.61 5.17 9.49
C MET A 97 -13.44 4.46 10.16
N PHE A 98 -13.64 3.23 10.64
CA PHE A 98 -12.54 2.43 11.20
C PHE A 98 -11.53 2.03 10.12
N PHE A 99 -11.97 1.71 8.89
CA PHE A 99 -11.08 1.38 7.77
C PHE A 99 -10.21 2.58 7.34
N GLU A 100 -10.68 3.82 7.46
CA GLU A 100 -9.83 4.99 7.26
C GLU A 100 -8.63 5.01 8.22
N GLY A 101 -8.78 4.46 9.43
CA GLY A 101 -7.73 4.34 10.42
C GLY A 101 -6.63 3.32 10.07
N LEU A 102 -6.77 2.52 9.01
CA LEU A 102 -5.72 1.61 8.54
C LEU A 102 -4.42 2.33 8.16
N CYS A 103 -4.53 3.58 7.71
CA CYS A 103 -3.38 4.41 7.35
C CYS A 103 -2.58 4.89 8.57
N GLU A 104 -3.10 4.73 9.79
CA GLU A 104 -2.46 5.23 11.00
C GLU A 104 -1.22 4.41 11.37
N THR A 105 -0.14 5.12 11.66
CA THR A 105 1.13 4.51 12.10
C THR A 105 1.39 4.72 13.59
N GLU A 106 0.74 5.73 14.19
CA GLU A 106 0.95 6.11 15.56
C GLU A 106 -0.01 5.39 16.51
N ASN A 107 0.52 4.92 17.63
CA ASN A 107 -0.29 4.47 18.76
C ASN A 107 -0.80 5.70 19.55
N PRO A 108 -2.02 5.68 20.08
CA PRO A 108 -2.95 4.55 20.18
C PRO A 108 -3.87 4.35 18.94
N TYR A 109 -3.92 5.30 18.00
CA TYR A 109 -4.87 5.30 16.88
C TYR A 109 -4.80 4.02 16.03
N LYS A 110 -3.57 3.55 15.73
CA LYS A 110 -3.35 2.31 14.99
C LYS A 110 -4.01 1.10 15.69
N ALA A 111 -3.76 0.95 16.98
CA ALA A 111 -4.30 -0.18 17.75
C ALA A 111 -5.83 -0.13 17.81
N PHE A 112 -6.41 1.06 17.99
CA PHE A 112 -7.86 1.23 18.05
C PHE A 112 -8.53 0.95 16.71
N ALA A 113 -7.96 1.41 15.62
CA ALA A 113 -8.48 1.11 14.29
C ALA A 113 -8.46 -0.40 14.02
N GLN A 114 -7.35 -1.06 14.30
CA GLN A 114 -7.19 -2.49 14.08
C GLN A 114 -8.14 -3.33 14.95
N GLN A 115 -8.24 -3.01 16.24
CA GLN A 115 -9.15 -3.72 17.13
C GLN A 115 -10.60 -3.48 16.76
N GLY A 116 -11.00 -2.22 16.46
CA GLY A 116 -12.36 -1.89 16.05
C GLY A 116 -12.77 -2.62 14.77
N ILE A 117 -11.89 -2.68 13.77
CA ILE A 117 -12.14 -3.45 12.55
C ILE A 117 -12.28 -4.93 12.87
N HIS A 118 -11.35 -5.50 13.65
CA HIS A 118 -11.38 -6.92 14.01
C HIS A 118 -12.71 -7.30 14.66
N ASP A 119 -13.12 -6.54 15.66
CA ASP A 119 -14.35 -6.80 16.39
C ASP A 119 -15.58 -6.67 15.48
N MET A 120 -15.66 -5.62 14.67
CA MET A 120 -16.78 -5.43 13.73
C MET A 120 -16.83 -6.52 12.65
N LEU A 121 -15.70 -7.00 12.15
CA LEU A 121 -15.67 -8.11 11.18
C LEU A 121 -16.06 -9.44 11.83
N THR A 122 -15.72 -9.66 13.11
CA THR A 122 -16.06 -10.87 13.83
C THR A 122 -17.56 -10.98 14.12
N TYR A 123 -18.20 -9.87 14.47
CA TYR A 123 -19.60 -9.86 14.87
C TYR A 123 -20.57 -9.38 13.77
N GLY A 124 -20.06 -8.86 12.66
CA GLY A 124 -20.87 -8.19 11.64
C GLY A 124 -21.73 -9.09 10.77
N GLY A 125 -21.23 -10.30 10.46
CA GLY A 125 -21.96 -11.27 9.63
C GLY A 125 -22.49 -10.65 8.33
N PRO A 126 -23.80 -10.80 8.04
CA PRO A 126 -24.40 -10.34 6.79
C PRO A 126 -24.41 -8.82 6.60
N LYS A 127 -24.17 -8.03 7.65
CA LYS A 127 -24.13 -6.57 7.59
C LYS A 127 -22.87 -6.04 6.89
N ILE A 128 -21.84 -6.87 6.74
CA ILE A 128 -20.57 -6.49 6.11
C ILE A 128 -20.75 -6.40 4.60
N PHE A 129 -21.48 -7.31 4.00
CA PHE A 129 -21.65 -7.42 2.55
C PHE A 129 -22.06 -6.08 1.89
N PRO A 130 -23.11 -5.36 2.33
CA PRO A 130 -23.51 -4.12 1.70
C PRO A 130 -22.52 -2.96 1.91
N CYS A 131 -21.56 -3.08 2.86
CA CYS A 131 -20.57 -2.05 3.15
C CYS A 131 -19.33 -2.16 2.24
N ILE A 132 -19.11 -3.29 1.56
CA ILE A 132 -17.90 -3.58 0.77
C ILE A 132 -17.52 -2.43 -0.17
N PRO A 133 -18.41 -1.84 -0.99
CA PRO A 133 -18.02 -0.78 -1.91
C PRO A 133 -17.38 0.44 -1.21
N GLN A 134 -17.78 0.73 0.00
CA GLN A 134 -17.27 1.86 0.78
C GLN A 134 -15.88 1.58 1.38
N LEU A 135 -15.54 0.30 1.59
CA LEU A 135 -14.26 -0.12 2.16
C LEU A 135 -13.10 -0.08 1.15
N ILE A 136 -13.40 -0.13 -0.14
CA ILE A 136 -12.38 -0.23 -1.20
C ILE A 136 -11.44 0.99 -1.22
N ILE A 137 -11.98 2.18 -1.07
CA ILE A 137 -11.17 3.42 -1.10
C ILE A 137 -10.21 3.49 0.09
N PRO A 138 -10.64 3.28 1.36
CA PRO A 138 -9.75 3.17 2.50
C PRO A 138 -8.64 2.11 2.32
N ILE A 139 -9.00 0.89 1.89
CA ILE A 139 -8.03 -0.19 1.64
C ILE A 139 -7.00 0.23 0.59
N LYS A 140 -7.45 0.75 -0.55
CA LYS A 140 -6.57 1.26 -1.60
C LYS A 140 -5.63 2.35 -1.10
N ASN A 141 -6.14 3.30 -0.31
CA ASN A 141 -5.33 4.39 0.24
C ASN A 141 -4.26 3.85 1.20
N ALA A 142 -4.60 2.90 2.06
CA ALA A 142 -3.67 2.26 2.99
C ALA A 142 -2.55 1.51 2.24
N LEU A 143 -2.88 0.71 1.23
CA LEU A 143 -1.90 0.00 0.43
C LEU A 143 -0.99 0.94 -0.37
N ASN A 144 -1.52 2.06 -0.86
CA ASN A 144 -0.75 3.06 -1.62
C ASN A 144 0.23 3.87 -0.77
N THR A 145 0.16 3.83 0.55
CA THR A 145 1.21 4.41 1.42
C THR A 145 2.56 3.72 1.23
N LYS A 146 2.55 2.46 0.77
CA LYS A 146 3.75 1.61 0.58
C LYS A 146 4.60 1.48 1.84
N ASN A 147 4.03 1.79 2.99
CA ASN A 147 4.65 1.52 4.28
C ASN A 147 4.45 0.05 4.63
N LYS A 148 5.55 -0.67 4.89
CA LYS A 148 5.53 -2.11 5.14
C LYS A 148 4.55 -2.49 6.26
N GLN A 149 4.56 -1.77 7.38
CA GLN A 149 3.70 -2.08 8.52
C GLN A 149 2.22 -1.87 8.19
N VAL A 150 1.89 -0.76 7.49
CA VAL A 150 0.52 -0.45 7.07
C VAL A 150 0.03 -1.51 6.08
N MET A 151 0.88 -1.89 5.12
CA MET A 151 0.53 -2.92 4.13
C MET A 151 0.27 -4.28 4.79
N CYS A 152 1.16 -4.74 5.68
CA CYS A 152 0.97 -6.01 6.41
C CYS A 152 -0.35 -6.01 7.20
N SER A 153 -0.62 -4.94 7.94
CA SER A 153 -1.85 -4.80 8.70
C SER A 153 -3.09 -4.80 7.80
N THR A 154 -3.03 -4.07 6.69
CA THR A 154 -4.14 -3.97 5.73
C THR A 154 -4.42 -5.31 5.05
N LEU A 155 -3.38 -6.06 4.67
CA LEU A 155 -3.52 -7.39 4.07
C LEU A 155 -4.15 -8.40 5.05
N ARG A 156 -3.76 -8.36 6.32
CA ARG A 156 -4.41 -9.21 7.36
C ARG A 156 -5.87 -8.85 7.56
N VAL A 157 -6.19 -7.55 7.57
CA VAL A 157 -7.58 -7.08 7.62
C VAL A 157 -8.35 -7.55 6.38
N LEU A 158 -7.74 -7.51 5.20
CA LEU A 158 -8.37 -8.00 3.97
C LEU A 158 -8.64 -9.51 4.04
N GLN A 159 -7.69 -10.31 4.53
CA GLN A 159 -7.90 -11.74 4.76
C GLN A 159 -9.05 -12.00 5.75
N HIS A 160 -9.12 -11.22 6.83
CA HIS A 160 -10.22 -11.33 7.80
C HIS A 160 -11.56 -10.92 7.18
N LEU A 161 -11.59 -9.82 6.42
CA LEU A 161 -12.78 -9.35 5.70
C LEU A 161 -13.35 -10.43 4.78
N VAL A 162 -12.50 -11.08 3.99
CA VAL A 162 -12.92 -12.15 3.06
C VAL A 162 -13.53 -13.34 3.80
N LYS A 163 -13.01 -13.66 5.00
CA LYS A 163 -13.47 -14.78 5.85
C LYS A 163 -14.66 -14.43 6.74
N SER A 164 -15.02 -13.16 6.84
CA SER A 164 -16.02 -12.68 7.83
C SER A 164 -17.48 -12.95 7.43
N GLY A 165 -17.74 -13.32 6.20
CA GLY A 165 -19.10 -13.64 5.75
C GLY A 165 -19.11 -14.33 4.39
N ASP A 166 -20.21 -15.02 4.15
CA ASP A 166 -20.46 -15.65 2.85
C ASP A 166 -20.57 -14.59 1.75
N MET A 167 -20.14 -14.91 0.54
CA MET A 167 -20.18 -14.05 -0.64
C MET A 167 -19.32 -12.76 -0.58
N VAL A 168 -18.67 -12.47 0.56
CA VAL A 168 -17.81 -11.28 0.70
C VAL A 168 -16.61 -11.35 -0.25
N GLY A 169 -16.01 -12.56 -0.37
CA GLY A 169 -14.90 -12.79 -1.31
C GLY A 169 -15.28 -12.54 -2.76
N GLU A 170 -16.42 -13.07 -3.19
CA GLU A 170 -16.94 -12.88 -4.55
C GLU A 170 -17.28 -11.40 -4.82
N ALA A 171 -17.88 -10.70 -3.84
CA ALA A 171 -18.19 -9.29 -3.97
C ALA A 171 -16.95 -8.39 -4.09
N LEU A 172 -15.77 -8.88 -3.69
CA LEU A 172 -14.50 -8.16 -3.85
C LEU A 172 -13.87 -8.31 -5.23
N VAL A 173 -14.21 -9.35 -6.01
CA VAL A 173 -13.61 -9.62 -7.32
C VAL A 173 -13.64 -8.43 -8.28
N PRO A 174 -14.76 -7.69 -8.44
CA PRO A 174 -14.80 -6.50 -9.30
C PRO A 174 -13.83 -5.40 -8.89
N TYR A 175 -13.42 -5.39 -7.63
CA TYR A 175 -12.52 -4.37 -7.06
C TYR A 175 -11.05 -4.78 -7.04
N TYR A 176 -10.68 -6.00 -7.43
CA TYR A 176 -9.29 -6.46 -7.49
C TYR A 176 -8.41 -5.52 -8.31
N ARG A 177 -8.92 -4.97 -9.38
CA ARG A 177 -8.26 -3.95 -10.23
C ARG A 177 -7.79 -2.73 -9.44
N GLN A 178 -8.44 -2.40 -8.33
CA GLN A 178 -8.08 -1.24 -7.50
C GLN A 178 -7.11 -1.60 -6.36
N ILE A 179 -7.09 -2.85 -5.93
CA ILE A 179 -6.37 -3.33 -4.74
C ILE A 179 -5.06 -4.02 -5.13
N LEU A 180 -5.10 -4.95 -6.09
CA LEU A 180 -3.99 -5.88 -6.35
C LEU A 180 -2.77 -5.26 -7.06
N PRO A 181 -2.89 -4.28 -7.98
CA PRO A 181 -1.74 -3.83 -8.76
C PRO A 181 -0.55 -3.33 -7.94
N VAL A 182 -0.79 -2.75 -6.75
CA VAL A 182 0.29 -2.30 -5.87
C VAL A 182 1.09 -3.46 -5.29
N LEU A 183 0.48 -4.64 -5.16
CA LEU A 183 1.12 -5.84 -4.59
C LEU A 183 2.20 -6.40 -5.51
N ASN A 184 2.07 -6.23 -6.84
CA ASN A 184 3.11 -6.62 -7.80
C ASN A 184 4.48 -6.02 -7.50
N LEU A 185 4.51 -4.81 -6.91
CA LEU A 185 5.76 -4.13 -6.59
C LEU A 185 6.52 -4.80 -5.45
N PHE A 186 5.84 -5.59 -4.62
CA PHE A 186 6.38 -6.15 -3.38
C PHE A 186 6.39 -7.68 -3.35
N LYS A 187 5.62 -8.35 -4.21
CA LYS A 187 5.49 -9.80 -4.24
C LYS A 187 6.84 -10.52 -4.41
N GLU A 188 7.70 -10.01 -5.30
CA GLU A 188 9.01 -10.61 -5.60
C GLU A 188 10.09 -10.24 -4.57
N LYS A 189 9.78 -9.37 -3.61
CA LYS A 189 10.73 -8.94 -2.57
C LYS A 189 10.66 -9.83 -1.34
N ASN A 190 10.81 -11.13 -1.56
CA ASN A 190 10.90 -12.07 -0.47
C ASN A 190 12.23 -11.89 0.28
N VAL A 191 12.17 -11.84 1.60
CA VAL A 191 13.36 -11.83 2.46
C VAL A 191 13.94 -13.24 2.59
N ASN A 192 13.08 -14.26 2.43
CA ASN A 192 13.44 -15.67 2.49
C ASN A 192 13.91 -16.13 1.10
N CYS A 193 15.17 -16.56 1.02
CA CYS A 193 15.82 -16.94 -0.24
C CYS A 193 15.72 -18.44 -0.56
N GLY A 194 14.89 -19.20 0.18
CA GLY A 194 14.74 -20.65 -0.01
C GLY A 194 15.85 -21.50 0.62
N ASP A 195 16.71 -20.91 1.44
CA ASP A 195 17.77 -21.59 2.20
C ASP A 195 17.27 -22.32 3.47
N GLY A 196 15.95 -22.38 3.69
CA GLY A 196 15.33 -22.99 4.87
C GLY A 196 15.41 -22.13 6.14
N ILE A 197 15.98 -20.94 6.07
CA ILE A 197 16.08 -20.02 7.21
C ILE A 197 14.98 -18.98 7.09
N ASP A 198 14.13 -18.87 8.12
CA ASP A 198 13.11 -17.82 8.20
C ASP A 198 13.70 -16.52 8.74
N TYR A 199 14.04 -15.61 7.85
CA TYR A 199 14.58 -14.28 8.20
C TYR A 199 13.49 -13.33 8.71
N SER A 200 12.20 -13.68 8.61
CA SER A 200 11.11 -12.85 9.11
C SER A 200 11.14 -12.69 10.62
N GLN A 201 11.62 -13.73 11.34
CA GLN A 201 11.75 -13.70 12.80
C GLN A 201 12.72 -12.62 13.29
N MET A 202 13.80 -12.36 12.56
CA MET A 202 14.81 -11.36 12.92
C MET A 202 14.52 -9.96 12.37
N ARG A 203 13.84 -9.86 11.23
CA ARG A 203 13.62 -8.60 10.49
C ARG A 203 12.17 -8.10 10.50
N GLY A 204 11.31 -8.76 11.25
CA GLY A 204 9.87 -8.53 11.23
C GLY A 204 9.18 -9.24 10.06
N GLU A 205 7.88 -9.08 9.96
CA GLU A 205 7.03 -9.80 9.01
C GLU A 205 7.53 -9.69 7.56
N ASN A 206 7.53 -10.83 6.85
CA ASN A 206 7.84 -10.88 5.44
C ASN A 206 6.61 -10.47 4.63
N LEU A 207 6.67 -9.30 3.99
CA LEU A 207 5.54 -8.76 3.24
C LEU A 207 5.18 -9.65 2.04
N ALA A 208 6.16 -10.28 1.39
CA ALA A 208 5.92 -11.13 0.23
C ALA A 208 5.11 -12.39 0.60
N ASP A 209 5.38 -13.01 1.75
CA ASP A 209 4.63 -14.17 2.24
C ASP A 209 3.18 -13.77 2.56
N ILE A 210 2.98 -12.65 3.27
CA ILE A 210 1.63 -12.14 3.55
C ILE A 210 0.85 -11.83 2.27
N ILE A 211 1.53 -11.33 1.24
CA ILE A 211 0.89 -11.10 -0.07
C ILE A 211 0.45 -12.43 -0.67
N ASN A 212 1.30 -13.45 -0.69
CA ASN A 212 0.95 -14.76 -1.22
C ASN A 212 -0.23 -15.37 -0.45
N ASP A 213 -0.19 -15.38 0.87
CA ASP A 213 -1.30 -15.86 1.72
C ASP A 213 -2.62 -15.11 1.44
N THR A 214 -2.51 -13.80 1.17
CA THR A 214 -3.68 -12.98 0.85
C THR A 214 -4.25 -13.35 -0.52
N LEU A 215 -3.40 -13.55 -1.53
CA LEU A 215 -3.83 -13.95 -2.87
C LEU A 215 -4.49 -15.34 -2.85
N GLU A 216 -3.92 -16.30 -2.11
CA GLU A 216 -4.54 -17.62 -1.91
C GLU A 216 -5.90 -17.51 -1.21
N THR A 217 -6.00 -16.65 -0.18
CA THR A 217 -7.27 -16.42 0.50
C THR A 217 -8.30 -15.82 -0.45
N LEU A 218 -7.90 -14.84 -1.28
CA LEU A 218 -8.78 -14.23 -2.27
C LEU A 218 -9.23 -15.23 -3.34
N GLU A 219 -8.37 -16.17 -3.76
CA GLU A 219 -8.74 -17.22 -4.70
C GLU A 219 -9.73 -18.19 -4.08
N ARG A 220 -9.48 -18.69 -2.86
CA ARG A 220 -10.33 -19.69 -2.20
C ARG A 220 -11.75 -19.21 -1.92
N TYR A 221 -11.92 -17.93 -1.61
CA TYR A 221 -13.21 -17.34 -1.24
C TYR A 221 -13.83 -16.47 -2.32
N GLY A 222 -13.14 -16.23 -3.44
CA GLY A 222 -13.59 -15.32 -4.49
C GLY A 222 -14.40 -15.96 -5.61
N GLY A 223 -14.67 -17.28 -5.53
CA GLY A 223 -15.42 -18.01 -6.55
C GLY A 223 -14.63 -18.26 -7.84
N GLU A 224 -15.32 -18.71 -8.87
CA GLU A 224 -14.71 -19.20 -10.12
C GLU A 224 -13.90 -18.14 -10.88
N ASP A 225 -14.34 -16.89 -10.83
CA ASP A 225 -13.70 -15.79 -11.56
C ASP A 225 -12.47 -15.21 -10.84
N ALA A 226 -12.24 -15.58 -9.58
CA ALA A 226 -11.19 -14.98 -8.76
C ALA A 226 -9.79 -15.23 -9.33
N PHE A 227 -9.48 -16.47 -9.67
CA PHE A 227 -8.18 -16.86 -10.21
C PHE A 227 -7.83 -16.10 -11.49
N ILE A 228 -8.75 -16.05 -12.45
CA ILE A 228 -8.53 -15.38 -13.74
C ILE A 228 -8.23 -13.89 -13.52
N ASN A 229 -9.00 -13.24 -12.66
CA ASN A 229 -8.80 -11.83 -12.33
C ASN A 229 -7.48 -11.58 -11.58
N ILE A 230 -7.10 -12.45 -10.64
CA ILE A 230 -5.82 -12.34 -9.94
C ILE A 230 -4.66 -12.55 -10.94
N LYS A 231 -4.70 -13.59 -11.77
CA LYS A 231 -3.67 -13.91 -12.76
C LYS A 231 -3.47 -12.80 -13.78
N TYR A 232 -4.57 -12.15 -14.20
CA TYR A 232 -4.51 -11.00 -15.11
C TYR A 232 -3.77 -9.80 -14.48
N LEU A 233 -3.98 -9.55 -13.19
CA LEU A 233 -3.39 -8.41 -12.47
C LEU A 233 -2.00 -8.72 -11.91
N ILE A 234 -1.75 -9.97 -11.54
CA ILE A 234 -0.50 -10.47 -10.98
C ILE A 234 -0.05 -11.70 -11.79
N PRO A 235 0.63 -11.51 -12.93
CA PRO A 235 0.99 -12.62 -13.83
C PRO A 235 1.87 -13.71 -13.20
N THR A 236 2.62 -13.37 -12.15
CA THR A 236 3.49 -14.30 -11.40
C THR A 236 2.74 -15.15 -10.37
N TYR A 237 1.43 -14.97 -10.22
CA TYR A 237 0.62 -15.77 -9.31
C TYR A 237 0.32 -17.15 -9.92
N GLU A 238 0.45 -18.20 -9.12
CA GLU A 238 0.06 -19.57 -9.48
C GLU A 238 -1.11 -19.99 -8.60
N SER A 239 -2.04 -20.75 -9.16
CA SER A 239 -3.23 -21.20 -8.42
C SER A 239 -2.87 -22.13 -7.28
N CYS A 240 -3.46 -21.91 -6.12
CA CYS A 240 -3.35 -22.82 -4.99
C CYS A 240 -4.39 -23.95 -5.03
N MET A 241 -5.37 -23.89 -5.95
CA MET A 241 -6.49 -24.85 -6.06
C MET A 241 -6.34 -25.83 -7.22
N MET A 242 -5.41 -25.57 -8.15
CA MET A 242 -5.20 -26.41 -9.34
C MET A 242 -4.04 -27.41 -9.19
N ASN A 243 -3.48 -27.57 -8.00
CA ASN A 243 -2.41 -28.53 -7.70
C ASN A 243 -2.98 -29.79 -7.06
#